data_9be94e81167fd513b501d3132d0bc1d5
#
_entry.id   9be94e81167fd513b501d3132d0bc1d5
#
_cell.length_a   1.000
_cell.length_b   1.000
_cell.length_c   1.000
_cell.angle_alpha   90.00
_cell.angle_beta   90.00
_cell.angle_gamma   90.00
#
_symmetry.space_group_name_H-M   'P 1'
#
loop_
_entity.id
_entity.type
_entity.pdbx_description
1 polymer ?
#
loop_
_entity_poly.entity_id
_entity_poly.type
_entity_poly.pdbx_seq_one_letter_code
_entity_poly.pdbx_strand_id
1 'polypeptide(L)'
;WPQLPESLRQACRDAFTELEGRPSQLQSDVAQGIRSHGAHVKEEHRYETSGYTIDALVTLRNGDRFAVEVDGPSHFQSHSHQPTGATLLKHRQLRYFGWQLESVPYWEWKPNMEFHWLAN
;
A
#
# COMPACT_ATOMS: atom_id res chain seq x y z
N TRP A 1 3.22 14.79 -16.05
CA TRP A 1 1.95 14.17 -16.43
C TRP A 1 1.05 15.05 -17.28
N PRO A 2 0.85 16.35 -16.94
CA PRO A 2 -0.18 17.13 -17.67
C PRO A 2 0.12 17.31 -19.16
N GLN A 3 1.31 16.97 -19.60
CA GLN A 3 1.75 17.18 -20.97
C GLN A 3 1.66 15.94 -21.85
N LEU A 4 1.26 14.78 -21.28
CA LEU A 4 1.11 13.57 -22.07
C LEU A 4 -0.24 13.55 -22.79
N PRO A 5 -0.29 13.04 -24.04
CA PRO A 5 -1.58 12.82 -24.71
C PRO A 5 -2.49 11.92 -23.89
N GLU A 6 -3.81 12.16 -23.98
CA GLU A 6 -4.78 11.38 -23.21
C GLU A 6 -4.72 9.89 -23.53
N SER A 7 -4.48 9.54 -24.79
CA SER A 7 -4.34 8.13 -25.19
C SER A 7 -3.17 7.44 -24.48
N LEU A 8 -2.05 8.15 -24.34
CA LEU A 8 -0.90 7.62 -23.64
C LEU A 8 -1.14 7.55 -22.13
N ARG A 9 -1.80 8.56 -21.57
CA ARG A 9 -2.15 8.51 -20.15
C ARG A 9 -3.10 7.36 -19.85
N GLN A 10 -4.07 7.11 -20.73
CA GLN A 10 -4.98 5.99 -20.55
C GLN A 10 -4.25 4.65 -20.65
N ALA A 11 -3.32 4.51 -21.60
CA ALA A 11 -2.53 3.31 -21.73
C ALA A 11 -1.67 3.06 -20.47
N CYS A 12 -1.11 4.12 -19.90
CA CYS A 12 -0.35 4.02 -18.66
C CYS A 12 -1.24 3.59 -17.50
N ARG A 13 -2.44 4.17 -17.39
CA ARG A 13 -3.40 3.78 -16.35
C ARG A 13 -3.81 2.31 -16.50
N ASP A 14 -4.09 1.86 -17.71
CA ASP A 14 -4.50 0.49 -17.99
C ASP A 14 -3.38 -0.50 -17.62
N ALA A 15 -2.14 -0.20 -18.04
CA ALA A 15 -0.98 -1.01 -17.69
C ALA A 15 -0.76 -1.06 -16.18
N PHE A 16 -0.92 0.08 -15.51
CA PHE A 16 -0.78 0.19 -14.06
C PHE A 16 -1.87 -0.61 -13.35
N THR A 17 -3.10 -0.53 -13.86
CA THR A 17 -4.24 -1.29 -13.32
C THR A 17 -4.04 -2.78 -13.50
N GLU A 18 -3.52 -3.24 -14.64
CA GLU A 18 -3.20 -4.64 -14.85
C GLU A 18 -2.14 -5.13 -13.87
N LEU A 19 -1.11 -4.31 -13.61
CA LEU A 19 -0.05 -4.66 -12.66
C LEU A 19 -0.56 -4.65 -11.21
N GLU A 20 -1.45 -3.73 -10.87
CA GLU A 20 -1.98 -3.58 -9.51
C GLU A 20 -3.32 -4.29 -9.29
N GLY A 21 -4.02 -4.66 -10.37
CA GLY A 21 -5.34 -5.29 -10.29
C GLY A 21 -5.32 -6.72 -9.80
N ARG A 22 -4.16 -7.31 -9.61
CA ARG A 22 -4.01 -8.60 -8.95
C ARG A 22 -3.39 -8.34 -7.60
N PRO A 23 -4.07 -8.75 -6.49
CA PRO A 23 -3.39 -8.72 -5.21
C PRO A 23 -2.08 -9.46 -5.40
N SER A 24 -0.96 -8.78 -5.24
CA SER A 24 0.32 -9.46 -5.38
C SER A 24 0.41 -10.52 -4.28
N GLN A 25 1.15 -11.58 -4.55
CA GLN A 25 1.40 -12.59 -3.53
C GLN A 25 2.00 -11.92 -2.28
N LEU A 26 2.84 -10.92 -2.50
CA LEU A 26 3.44 -10.13 -1.43
C LEU A 26 2.36 -9.47 -0.55
N GLN A 27 1.36 -8.83 -1.16
CA GLN A 27 0.28 -8.19 -0.40
C GLN A 27 -0.49 -9.21 0.44
N SER A 28 -0.82 -10.35 -0.15
CA SER A 28 -1.53 -11.42 0.56
C SER A 28 -0.68 -11.98 1.70
N ASP A 29 0.60 -12.18 1.49
CA ASP A 29 1.52 -12.68 2.50
C ASP A 29 1.65 -11.71 3.67
N VAL A 30 1.77 -10.42 3.38
CA VAL A 30 1.83 -9.37 4.41
C VAL A 30 0.53 -9.34 5.20
N ALA A 31 -0.61 -9.38 4.52
CA ALA A 31 -1.92 -9.39 5.19
C ALA A 31 -2.06 -10.58 6.13
N GLN A 32 -1.63 -11.77 5.70
CA GLN A 32 -1.66 -12.96 6.54
C GLN A 32 -0.72 -12.85 7.73
N GLY A 33 0.48 -12.27 7.51
CA GLY A 33 1.41 -12.02 8.60
C GLY A 33 0.81 -11.12 9.67
N ILE A 34 0.12 -10.06 9.25
CA ILE A 34 -0.55 -9.15 10.18
C ILE A 34 -1.70 -9.85 10.91
N ARG A 35 -2.49 -10.64 10.19
CA ARG A 35 -3.60 -11.39 10.80
C ARG A 35 -3.10 -12.38 11.86
N SER A 36 -1.92 -12.95 11.66
CA SER A 36 -1.35 -13.90 12.62
C SER A 36 -1.06 -13.26 13.98
N HIS A 37 -0.93 -11.94 14.04
CA HIS A 37 -0.76 -11.19 15.28
C HIS A 37 -2.09 -10.79 15.95
N GLY A 38 -3.22 -11.24 15.39
CA GLY A 38 -4.53 -11.02 15.98
C GLY A 38 -5.25 -9.77 15.54
N ALA A 39 -4.72 -9.03 14.57
CA ALA A 39 -5.39 -7.86 14.01
C ALA A 39 -6.40 -8.26 12.93
N HIS A 40 -7.42 -7.43 12.74
CA HIS A 40 -8.36 -7.57 11.64
C HIS A 40 -7.79 -6.87 10.41
N VAL A 41 -7.76 -7.54 9.27
CA VAL A 41 -7.22 -6.99 8.03
C VAL A 41 -8.25 -7.08 6.91
N LYS A 42 -8.53 -5.95 6.30
CA LYS A 42 -9.35 -5.88 5.09
C LYS A 42 -8.44 -5.46 3.93
N GLU A 43 -8.22 -6.35 2.98
CA GLU A 43 -7.38 -6.05 1.81
C GLU A 43 -8.13 -5.20 0.80
N GLU A 44 -7.39 -4.34 0.12
CA GLU A 44 -7.89 -3.50 -0.97
C GLU A 44 -9.09 -2.65 -0.59
N HIS A 45 -8.98 -1.96 0.53
CA HIS A 45 -10.03 -1.05 0.98
C HIS A 45 -9.99 0.23 0.16
N ARG A 46 -11.08 0.53 -0.54
CA ARG A 46 -11.19 1.76 -1.30
C ARG A 46 -11.59 2.91 -0.39
N TYR A 47 -10.76 3.97 -0.37
CA TYR A 47 -11.08 5.18 0.36
C TYR A 47 -11.83 6.13 -0.57
N GLU A 48 -13.13 6.25 -0.37
CA GLU A 48 -14.03 6.93 -1.30
C GLU A 48 -13.68 8.40 -1.54
N THR A 49 -13.25 9.11 -0.51
CA THR A 49 -12.96 10.54 -0.58
C THR A 49 -11.79 10.84 -1.51
N SER A 50 -10.76 10.01 -1.50
CA SER A 50 -9.55 10.23 -2.31
C SER A 50 -9.55 9.45 -3.62
N GLY A 51 -10.37 8.41 -3.72
CA GLY A 51 -10.34 7.48 -4.83
C GLY A 51 -9.18 6.48 -4.76
N TYR A 52 -8.29 6.61 -3.78
CA TYR A 52 -7.20 5.65 -3.59
C TYR A 52 -7.69 4.36 -2.98
N THR A 53 -7.04 3.26 -3.37
CA THR A 53 -7.23 1.97 -2.73
C THR A 53 -6.11 1.78 -1.71
N ILE A 54 -6.49 1.50 -0.47
CA ILE A 54 -5.56 1.15 0.59
C ILE A 54 -5.31 -0.36 0.50
N ASP A 55 -4.04 -0.77 0.43
CA ASP A 55 -3.68 -2.18 0.25
C ASP A 55 -4.23 -3.06 1.38
N ALA A 56 -4.11 -2.60 2.62
CA ALA A 56 -4.67 -3.30 3.76
C ALA A 56 -5.13 -2.29 4.80
N LEU A 57 -6.39 -2.39 5.19
CA LEU A 57 -6.94 -1.65 6.31
C LEU A 57 -6.85 -2.54 7.55
N VAL A 58 -6.02 -2.16 8.50
CA VAL A 58 -5.77 -2.94 9.70
C VAL A 58 -6.45 -2.30 10.90
N THR A 59 -7.23 -3.10 11.64
CA THR A 59 -7.87 -2.67 12.86
C THR A 59 -7.33 -3.50 14.01
N LEU A 60 -6.76 -2.82 15.00
CA LEU A 60 -6.23 -3.47 16.19
C LEU A 60 -7.36 -3.76 17.19
N ARG A 61 -7.05 -4.61 18.18
CA ARG A 61 -8.04 -4.96 19.21
C ARG A 61 -8.53 -3.76 20.03
N ASN A 62 -7.66 -2.76 20.21
CA ASN A 62 -8.03 -1.53 20.92
C ASN A 62 -8.85 -0.55 20.07
N GLY A 63 -9.10 -0.89 18.80
CA GLY A 63 -9.85 -0.06 17.87
C GLY A 63 -9.01 0.86 16.99
N ASP A 64 -7.70 0.93 17.21
CA ASP A 64 -6.82 1.72 16.35
C ASP A 64 -6.79 1.15 14.93
N ARG A 65 -6.77 2.03 13.96
CA ARG A 65 -6.81 1.67 12.54
C ARG A 65 -5.59 2.23 11.82
N PHE A 66 -5.03 1.40 10.95
CA PHE A 66 -3.87 1.76 10.14
C PHE A 66 -4.15 1.50 8.67
N ALA A 67 -3.71 2.42 7.82
CA ALA A 67 -3.61 2.16 6.40
C ALA A 67 -2.23 1.56 6.14
N VAL A 68 -2.18 0.33 5.69
CA VAL A 68 -0.93 -0.36 5.40
C VAL A 68 -0.76 -0.43 3.89
N GLU A 69 0.35 0.12 3.42
CA GLU A 69 0.72 0.05 2.02
C GLU A 69 1.84 -0.98 1.84
N VAL A 70 1.61 -1.93 0.94
CA VAL A 70 2.59 -2.95 0.62
C VAL A 70 3.28 -2.50 -0.66
N ASP A 71 4.50 -2.01 -0.51
CA ASP A 71 5.22 -1.38 -1.61
C ASP A 71 6.13 -2.38 -2.32
N GLY A 72 5.67 -2.86 -3.48
CA GLY A 72 6.43 -3.76 -4.34
C GLY A 72 7.53 -3.04 -5.10
N PRO A 73 8.33 -3.78 -5.91
CA PRO A 73 9.48 -3.19 -6.62
C PRO A 73 9.14 -2.01 -7.52
N SER A 74 7.95 -1.99 -8.11
CA SER A 74 7.53 -0.89 -8.98
C SER A 74 7.31 0.43 -8.22
N HIS A 75 7.20 0.39 -6.90
CA HIS A 75 7.02 1.58 -6.08
C HIS A 75 8.33 2.28 -5.74
N PHE A 76 9.46 1.73 -6.19
CA PHE A 76 10.77 2.27 -5.93
C PHE A 76 11.49 2.61 -7.22
N GLN A 77 12.43 3.54 -7.12
CA GLN A 77 13.29 3.88 -8.26
C GLN A 77 14.18 2.67 -8.57
N SER A 78 14.48 2.49 -9.86
CA SER A 78 15.22 1.33 -10.33
C SER A 78 16.50 1.09 -9.52
N HIS A 79 16.65 -0.14 -9.03
CA HIS A 79 17.81 -0.59 -8.26
C HIS A 79 18.09 0.21 -6.99
N SER A 80 17.07 0.85 -6.41
CA SER A 80 17.25 1.61 -5.18
C SER A 80 16.09 1.37 -4.21
N HIS A 81 16.27 1.76 -2.94
CA HIS A 81 15.23 1.74 -1.93
C HIS A 81 14.52 3.11 -1.82
N GLN A 82 14.73 3.98 -2.80
CA GLN A 82 14.08 5.29 -2.82
C GLN A 82 12.70 5.16 -3.46
N PRO A 83 11.63 5.52 -2.74
CA PRO A 83 10.28 5.48 -3.31
C PRO A 83 10.16 6.39 -4.53
N THR A 84 9.29 6.00 -5.46
CA THR A 84 8.94 6.86 -6.59
C THR A 84 8.15 8.08 -6.10
N GLY A 85 8.11 9.14 -6.93
CA GLY A 85 7.31 10.32 -6.62
C GLY A 85 5.83 9.98 -6.44
N ALA A 86 5.30 9.08 -7.26
CA ALA A 86 3.90 8.65 -7.15
C ALA A 86 3.62 7.96 -5.82
N THR A 87 4.54 7.11 -5.35
CA THR A 87 4.43 6.43 -4.07
C THR A 87 4.45 7.43 -2.91
N LEU A 88 5.39 8.37 -2.94
CA LEU A 88 5.48 9.42 -1.92
C LEU A 88 4.24 10.29 -1.88
N LEU A 89 3.70 10.65 -3.05
CA LEU A 89 2.50 11.45 -3.14
C LEU A 89 1.30 10.74 -2.53
N LYS A 90 1.11 9.47 -2.86
CA LYS A 90 0.02 8.67 -2.29
C LYS A 90 0.12 8.61 -0.77
N HIS A 91 1.32 8.32 -0.24
CA HIS A 91 1.56 8.29 1.20
C HIS A 91 1.21 9.62 1.86
N ARG A 92 1.66 10.72 1.26
CA ARG A 92 1.38 12.06 1.78
C ARG A 92 -0.12 12.34 1.81
N GLN A 93 -0.83 11.99 0.75
CA GLN A 93 -2.26 12.25 0.67
C GLN A 93 -3.06 11.41 1.66
N LEU A 94 -2.68 10.15 1.86
CA LEU A 94 -3.33 9.31 2.87
C LEU A 94 -3.15 9.91 4.27
N ARG A 95 -1.94 10.38 4.59
CA ARG A 95 -1.69 11.06 5.87
C ARG A 95 -2.48 12.35 5.98
N TYR A 96 -2.61 13.09 4.89
CA TYR A 96 -3.40 14.32 4.87
C TYR A 96 -4.86 14.06 5.22
N PHE A 97 -5.42 12.94 4.77
CA PHE A 97 -6.78 12.54 5.11
C PHE A 97 -6.92 11.95 6.51
N GLY A 98 -5.84 11.95 7.29
CA GLY A 98 -5.89 11.55 8.69
C GLY A 98 -5.55 10.10 8.96
N TRP A 99 -5.11 9.34 7.95
CA TRP A 99 -4.73 7.96 8.14
C TRP A 99 -3.39 7.82 8.86
N GLN A 100 -3.33 6.92 9.84
CA GLN A 100 -2.06 6.42 10.34
C GLN A 100 -1.54 5.45 9.30
N LEU A 101 -0.43 5.80 8.68
CA LEU A 101 0.11 5.05 7.55
C LEU A 101 1.34 4.27 7.96
N GLU A 102 1.34 2.98 7.61
CA GLU A 102 2.50 2.12 7.73
C GLU A 102 2.83 1.54 6.36
N SER A 103 4.08 1.60 5.98
CA SER A 103 4.56 1.04 4.72
C SER A 103 5.35 -0.23 4.99
N VAL A 104 5.10 -1.27 4.19
CA VAL A 104 5.89 -2.49 4.22
C VAL A 104 6.56 -2.62 2.86
N PRO A 105 7.80 -2.13 2.71
CA PRO A 105 8.53 -2.28 1.45
C PRO A 105 8.87 -3.74 1.20
N TYR A 106 8.87 -4.13 -0.08
CA TYR A 106 9.12 -5.52 -0.46
C TYR A 106 10.45 -6.06 0.08
N TRP A 107 11.46 -5.19 0.19
CA TRP A 107 12.79 -5.60 0.63
C TRP A 107 12.90 -5.74 2.15
N GLU A 108 11.90 -5.32 2.91
CA GLU A 108 11.84 -5.50 4.37
C GLU A 108 11.01 -6.72 4.78
N TRP A 109 10.16 -7.22 3.89
CA TRP A 109 9.23 -8.29 4.23
C TRP A 109 9.94 -9.61 4.53
N LYS A 110 9.51 -10.27 5.61
CA LYS A 110 9.92 -11.63 5.99
C LYS A 110 8.70 -12.38 6.53
N PRO A 111 8.65 -13.73 6.34
CA PRO A 111 7.50 -14.51 6.83
C PRO A 111 7.21 -14.39 8.33
N ASN A 112 8.22 -14.22 9.15
CA ASN A 112 8.06 -14.08 10.61
C ASN A 112 8.33 -12.66 11.08
N MET A 113 8.05 -11.69 10.25
CA MET A 113 8.29 -10.29 10.55
C MET A 113 7.44 -9.82 11.73
N GLU A 114 8.07 -9.08 12.63
CA GLU A 114 7.36 -8.39 13.70
C GLU A 114 7.04 -6.96 13.26
N PHE A 115 5.80 -6.57 13.51
CA PHE A 115 5.36 -5.21 13.20
C PHE A 115 5.31 -4.42 14.50
N HIS A 116 6.23 -3.48 14.65
CA HIS A 116 6.33 -2.70 15.90
C HIS A 116 5.04 -1.95 16.27
N TRP A 117 4.30 -1.53 15.27
CA TRP A 117 3.03 -0.81 15.47
C TRP A 117 1.87 -1.73 15.88
N LEU A 118 2.06 -3.06 15.82
CA LEU A 118 1.08 -4.04 16.32
C LEU A 118 1.27 -4.36 17.80
N ALA A 119 2.33 -3.89 18.42
CA ALA A 119 2.72 -4.29 19.77
C ALA A 119 1.88 -3.67 20.89
N ASN A 120 0.78 -3.05 20.58
CA ASN A 120 -0.11 -2.44 21.58
C ASN A 120 -1.31 -3.33 21.89
#